data_f4fa585215c56651809cc71e0d298155
#
_entry.id   f4fa585215c56651809cc71e0d298155
#
_cell.length_a   1.000
_cell.length_b   1.000
_cell.length_c   1.000
_cell.angle_alpha   90.00
_cell.angle_beta   90.00
_cell.angle_gamma   90.00
#
_symmetry.space_group_name_H-M   'P 1'
#
loop_
_entity.id
_entity.type
_entity.pdbx_description
1 polymer ?
#
loop_
_entity_poly.entity_id
_entity_poly.type
_entity_poly.pdbx_seq_one_letter_code
_entity_poly.pdbx_strand_id
1 'polypeptide(L)'
;DYINRRAGRVLEIGVGTGLSLDRYATHLQVTGIDVSADMLDKARRKVAERKLAHVVRISEMDARTLAFPDGHFDTVVAMHVISVVPEPEKVMEEMARVCKPGGEVLIVGHFARDKGFLAALERLFAPLANVIGWHSDFELGRILGVRSLEVIRTMPMPPFGIFTFLIQRKAEAARAAA
;
A
#
# COMPACT_ATOMS: atom_id res chain seq x y z
N ASP A 1 6.04 1.53 -12.37
CA ASP A 1 5.68 1.01 -13.71
C ASP A 1 4.50 0.05 -13.71
N TYR A 2 4.33 -0.83 -12.68
CA TYR A 2 3.23 -1.82 -12.66
C TYR A 2 1.85 -1.16 -12.64
N ILE A 3 1.62 -0.22 -11.71
CA ILE A 3 0.34 0.49 -11.55
C ILE A 3 -0.03 1.30 -12.79
N ASN A 4 0.95 1.86 -13.50
CA ASN A 4 0.72 2.70 -14.67
C ASN A 4 0.20 1.94 -15.91
N ARG A 5 0.17 0.60 -15.84
CA ARG A 5 -0.49 -0.26 -16.84
C ARG A 5 -1.95 -0.56 -16.47
N ARG A 6 -2.42 -0.04 -15.35
CA ARG A 6 -3.81 -0.16 -14.90
C ARG A 6 -4.59 1.07 -15.35
N ALA A 7 -5.88 1.03 -15.18
CA ALA A 7 -6.79 2.15 -15.44
C ALA A 7 -7.71 2.37 -14.25
N GLY A 8 -8.36 3.51 -14.21
CA GLY A 8 -9.40 3.81 -13.23
C GLY A 8 -8.90 4.51 -11.98
N ARG A 9 -9.60 4.26 -10.87
CA ARG A 9 -9.39 4.93 -9.58
C ARG A 9 -8.38 4.18 -8.73
N VAL A 10 -7.40 4.92 -8.23
CA VAL A 10 -6.34 4.42 -7.35
C VAL A 10 -6.47 5.09 -5.98
N LEU A 11 -6.44 4.30 -4.92
CA LEU A 11 -6.24 4.77 -3.56
C LEU A 11 -4.81 4.49 -3.14
N GLU A 12 -4.06 5.51 -2.73
CA GLU A 12 -2.77 5.34 -2.06
C GLU A 12 -2.93 5.62 -0.56
N ILE A 13 -2.65 4.62 0.26
CA ILE A 13 -2.63 4.68 1.72
C ILE A 13 -1.23 5.02 2.19
N GLY A 14 -1.10 6.00 3.10
CA GLY A 14 0.19 6.49 3.58
C GLY A 14 0.93 7.28 2.51
N VAL A 15 0.22 8.20 1.82
CA VAL A 15 0.80 9.01 0.74
C VAL A 15 1.93 9.93 1.22
N GLY A 16 1.98 10.22 2.53
CA GLY A 16 3.00 11.05 3.16
C GLY A 16 3.14 12.42 2.50
N THR A 17 4.36 12.77 2.13
CA THR A 17 4.67 14.04 1.43
C THR A 17 4.44 13.96 -0.09
N GLY A 18 3.79 12.90 -0.58
CA GLY A 18 3.46 12.73 -1.99
C GLY A 18 4.66 12.43 -2.89
N LEU A 19 5.64 11.63 -2.43
CA LEU A 19 6.83 11.29 -3.23
C LEU A 19 6.50 10.42 -4.45
N SER A 20 5.43 9.67 -4.39
CA SER A 20 4.94 8.77 -5.44
C SER A 20 4.06 9.46 -6.47
N LEU A 21 3.42 10.57 -6.11
CA LEU A 21 2.31 11.16 -6.86
C LEU A 21 2.67 11.57 -8.28
N ASP A 22 3.88 12.06 -8.51
CA ASP A 22 4.38 12.46 -9.83
C ASP A 22 4.80 11.27 -10.72
N ARG A 23 4.79 10.07 -10.18
CA ARG A 23 5.13 8.83 -10.90
C ARG A 23 3.93 8.09 -11.44
N TYR A 24 2.72 8.45 -11.00
CA TYR A 24 1.49 7.90 -11.55
C TYR A 24 1.23 8.44 -12.96
N ALA A 25 0.78 7.57 -13.84
CA ALA A 25 0.37 7.96 -15.20
C ALA A 25 -0.86 8.87 -15.16
N THR A 26 -0.92 9.83 -16.07
CA THR A 26 -1.95 10.88 -16.10
C THR A 26 -3.36 10.39 -16.42
N HIS A 27 -3.51 9.17 -16.89
CA HIS A 27 -4.82 8.54 -17.13
C HIS A 27 -5.45 7.92 -15.88
N LEU A 28 -4.71 7.82 -14.77
CA LEU A 28 -5.21 7.32 -13.49
C LEU A 28 -5.91 8.45 -12.72
N GLN A 29 -6.82 8.09 -11.82
CA GLN A 29 -7.43 9.01 -10.86
C GLN A 29 -6.96 8.65 -9.46
N VAL A 30 -5.98 9.39 -8.96
CA VAL A 30 -5.30 9.07 -7.70
C VAL A 30 -5.92 9.82 -6.54
N THR A 31 -6.32 9.09 -5.51
CA THR A 31 -6.66 9.60 -4.19
C THR A 31 -5.58 9.18 -3.21
N GLY A 32 -4.97 10.12 -2.51
CA GLY A 32 -3.98 9.85 -1.46
C GLY A 32 -4.55 10.13 -0.07
N ILE A 33 -4.27 9.26 0.89
CA ILE A 33 -4.62 9.47 2.30
C ILE A 33 -3.41 9.28 3.21
N ASP A 34 -3.41 10.00 4.31
CA ASP A 34 -2.44 9.86 5.40
C ASP A 34 -3.08 10.35 6.70
N VAL A 35 -2.53 9.98 7.85
CA VAL A 35 -2.97 10.48 9.17
C VAL A 35 -2.26 11.79 9.57
N SER A 36 -1.19 12.16 8.89
CA SER A 36 -0.37 13.33 9.20
C SER A 36 -0.78 14.54 8.36
N ALA A 37 -1.47 15.50 8.97
CA ALA A 37 -1.83 16.76 8.34
C ALA A 37 -0.61 17.48 7.75
N ASP A 38 0.51 17.53 8.48
CA ASP A 38 1.75 18.20 8.05
C ASP A 38 2.35 17.56 6.77
N MET A 39 2.28 16.23 6.66
CA MET A 39 2.73 15.52 5.44
C MET A 39 1.79 15.81 4.28
N LEU A 40 0.48 15.78 4.53
CA LEU A 40 -0.52 16.06 3.51
C LEU A 40 -0.44 17.48 2.96
N ASP A 41 -0.09 18.47 3.79
CA ASP A 41 0.12 19.84 3.34
C ASP A 41 1.31 19.96 2.38
N LYS A 42 2.37 19.18 2.61
CA LYS A 42 3.50 19.07 1.67
C LYS A 42 3.07 18.38 0.37
N ALA A 43 2.26 17.32 0.47
CA ALA A 43 1.72 16.61 -0.70
C ALA A 43 0.82 17.54 -1.54
N ARG A 44 -0.09 18.30 -0.92
CA ARG A 44 -0.98 19.26 -1.60
C ARG A 44 -0.18 20.35 -2.31
N ARG A 45 0.85 20.91 -1.65
CA ARG A 45 1.76 21.89 -2.30
C ARG A 45 2.43 21.30 -3.53
N LYS A 46 2.98 20.09 -3.42
CA LYS A 46 3.60 19.38 -4.56
C LYS A 46 2.61 19.17 -5.71
N VAL A 47 1.38 18.73 -5.42
CA VAL A 47 0.32 18.55 -6.43
C VAL A 47 0.05 19.86 -7.17
N ALA A 48 -0.06 20.97 -6.45
CA ALA A 48 -0.31 22.29 -7.03
C ALA A 48 0.88 22.79 -7.86
N GLU A 49 2.10 22.75 -7.30
CA GLU A 49 3.33 23.22 -7.95
C GLU A 49 3.64 22.45 -9.25
N ARG A 50 3.44 21.12 -9.22
CA ARG A 50 3.69 20.24 -10.36
C ARG A 50 2.49 20.04 -11.28
N LYS A 51 1.35 20.67 -10.96
CA LYS A 51 0.09 20.60 -11.72
C LYS A 51 -0.35 19.15 -11.99
N LEU A 52 -0.32 18.31 -10.95
CA LEU A 52 -0.63 16.88 -11.06
C LEU A 52 -2.14 16.67 -11.16
N ALA A 53 -2.73 16.90 -12.34
CA ALA A 53 -4.17 16.86 -12.58
C ALA A 53 -4.80 15.46 -12.35
N HIS A 54 -4.02 14.40 -12.40
CA HIS A 54 -4.47 13.03 -12.11
C HIS A 54 -4.65 12.76 -10.62
N VAL A 55 -4.14 13.62 -9.73
CA VAL A 55 -4.37 13.53 -8.29
C VAL A 55 -5.66 14.26 -7.96
N VAL A 56 -6.72 13.50 -7.78
CA VAL A 56 -8.08 14.05 -7.62
C VAL A 56 -8.41 14.43 -6.18
N ARG A 57 -7.71 13.83 -5.20
CA ARG A 57 -7.95 14.10 -3.78
C ARG A 57 -6.73 13.77 -2.91
N ILE A 58 -6.46 14.63 -1.91
CA ILE A 58 -5.53 14.38 -0.81
C ILE A 58 -6.29 14.64 0.50
N SER A 59 -6.43 13.64 1.36
CA SER A 59 -7.29 13.68 2.55
C SER A 59 -6.63 13.10 3.77
N GLU A 60 -6.82 13.74 4.93
CA GLU A 60 -6.49 13.15 6.22
C GLU A 60 -7.49 12.05 6.54
N MET A 61 -7.00 10.86 6.84
CA MET A 61 -7.85 9.69 7.09
C MET A 61 -7.05 8.58 7.75
N ASP A 62 -7.70 7.87 8.70
CA ASP A 62 -7.17 6.64 9.28
C ASP A 62 -7.48 5.45 8.34
N ALA A 63 -6.44 4.72 7.96
CA ALA A 63 -6.58 3.55 7.09
C ALA A 63 -7.38 2.39 7.70
N ARG A 64 -7.58 2.40 9.03
CA ARG A 64 -8.40 1.41 9.74
C ARG A 64 -9.91 1.63 9.58
N THR A 65 -10.30 2.81 9.08
CA THR A 65 -11.71 3.20 8.90
C THR A 65 -11.81 4.13 7.70
N LEU A 66 -11.86 3.54 6.51
CA LEU A 66 -11.87 4.30 5.25
C LEU A 66 -13.27 4.85 4.96
N ALA A 67 -13.39 6.17 4.86
CA ALA A 67 -14.64 6.86 4.52
C ALA A 67 -14.92 6.80 3.00
N PHE A 68 -14.83 5.60 2.42
CA PHE A 68 -15.15 5.32 1.03
C PHE A 68 -16.14 4.16 0.93
N PRO A 69 -17.00 4.14 -0.08
CA PRO A 69 -17.91 3.02 -0.34
C PRO A 69 -17.16 1.72 -0.65
N ASP A 70 -17.83 0.59 -0.46
CA ASP A 70 -17.34 -0.71 -0.88
C ASP A 70 -17.09 -0.73 -2.39
N GLY A 71 -16.02 -1.34 -2.83
CA GLY A 71 -15.70 -1.50 -4.25
C GLY A 71 -15.54 -0.17 -4.99
N HIS A 72 -15.00 0.86 -4.35
CA HIS A 72 -14.84 2.18 -4.96
C HIS A 72 -13.64 2.29 -5.88
N PHE A 73 -12.52 1.63 -5.55
CA PHE A 73 -11.24 1.75 -6.24
C PHE A 73 -10.92 0.52 -7.10
N ASP A 74 -10.35 0.75 -8.25
CA ASP A 74 -9.85 -0.31 -9.15
C ASP A 74 -8.54 -0.89 -8.62
N THR A 75 -7.74 -0.05 -7.97
CA THR A 75 -6.49 -0.46 -7.32
C THR A 75 -6.32 0.27 -5.98
N VAL A 76 -5.89 -0.46 -4.95
CA VAL A 76 -5.53 0.09 -3.64
C VAL A 76 -4.05 -0.18 -3.37
N VAL A 77 -3.29 0.84 -2.99
CA VAL A 77 -1.82 0.79 -2.85
C VAL A 77 -1.42 1.16 -1.43
N ALA A 78 -0.49 0.42 -0.85
CA ALA A 78 0.17 0.75 0.41
C ALA A 78 1.69 0.57 0.23
N MET A 79 2.45 1.67 0.24
CA MET A 79 3.90 1.65 0.06
C MET A 79 4.59 2.08 1.35
N HIS A 80 5.37 1.16 1.95
CA HIS A 80 6.16 1.39 3.16
C HIS A 80 5.35 1.85 4.40
N VAL A 81 4.06 1.57 4.44
CA VAL A 81 3.15 2.00 5.50
C VAL A 81 2.58 0.82 6.30
N ILE A 82 2.36 -0.33 5.66
CA ILE A 82 1.62 -1.44 6.29
C ILE A 82 2.33 -2.03 7.51
N SER A 83 3.65 -1.95 7.57
CA SER A 83 4.45 -2.44 8.72
C SER A 83 4.50 -1.47 9.90
N VAL A 84 4.03 -0.23 9.73
CA VAL A 84 4.08 0.80 10.78
C VAL A 84 2.70 1.25 11.25
N VAL A 85 1.64 0.82 10.58
CA VAL A 85 0.27 1.11 11.04
C VAL A 85 -0.11 0.23 12.22
N PRO A 86 -0.88 0.74 13.19
CA PRO A 86 -1.54 -0.11 14.16
C PRO A 86 -2.60 -0.98 13.47
N GLU A 87 -2.80 -2.21 13.95
CA GLU A 87 -3.83 -3.15 13.45
C GLU A 87 -3.77 -3.35 11.92
N PRO A 88 -2.61 -3.78 11.34
CA PRO A 88 -2.45 -3.92 9.90
C PRO A 88 -3.46 -4.88 9.27
N GLU A 89 -3.95 -5.85 10.03
CA GLU A 89 -5.01 -6.78 9.62
C GLU A 89 -6.30 -6.03 9.27
N LYS A 90 -6.68 -5.06 10.12
CA LYS A 90 -7.87 -4.22 9.90
C LYS A 90 -7.69 -3.27 8.71
N VAL A 91 -6.48 -2.74 8.54
CA VAL A 91 -6.15 -1.94 7.34
C VAL A 91 -6.31 -2.79 6.09
N MET A 92 -5.86 -4.05 6.10
CA MET A 92 -6.03 -4.96 4.97
C MET A 92 -7.50 -5.29 4.67
N GLU A 93 -8.33 -5.45 5.70
CA GLU A 93 -9.78 -5.64 5.53
C GLU A 93 -10.42 -4.41 4.87
N GLU A 94 -10.07 -3.21 5.29
CA GLU A 94 -10.55 -1.96 4.70
C GLU A 94 -10.05 -1.79 3.25
N MET A 95 -8.78 -2.08 2.97
CA MET A 95 -8.24 -2.10 1.61
C MET A 95 -9.03 -3.05 0.72
N ALA A 96 -9.31 -4.25 1.22
CA ALA A 96 -10.13 -5.23 0.50
C ALA A 96 -11.57 -4.75 0.32
N ARG A 97 -12.17 -4.11 1.33
CA ARG A 97 -13.55 -3.60 1.26
C ARG A 97 -13.70 -2.54 0.17
N VAL A 98 -12.82 -1.54 0.18
CA VAL A 98 -12.90 -0.42 -0.78
C VAL A 98 -12.39 -0.77 -2.18
N CYS A 99 -11.65 -1.87 -2.33
CA CYS A 99 -11.22 -2.40 -3.62
C CYS A 99 -12.41 -3.05 -4.33
N LYS A 100 -12.55 -2.85 -5.65
CA LYS A 100 -13.57 -3.51 -6.48
C LYS A 100 -13.35 -5.02 -6.54
N PRO A 101 -14.42 -5.83 -6.71
CA PRO A 101 -14.26 -7.21 -7.17
C PRO A 101 -13.41 -7.26 -8.45
N GLY A 102 -12.45 -8.17 -8.52
CA GLY A 102 -11.46 -8.25 -9.61
C GLY A 102 -10.36 -7.18 -9.56
N GLY A 103 -10.46 -6.17 -8.70
CA GLY A 103 -9.44 -5.14 -8.49
C GLY A 103 -8.22 -5.67 -7.75
N GLU A 104 -7.18 -4.85 -7.67
CA GLU A 104 -5.89 -5.26 -7.10
C GLU A 104 -5.51 -4.44 -5.85
N VAL A 105 -4.95 -5.14 -4.86
CA VAL A 105 -4.30 -4.56 -3.69
C VAL A 105 -2.80 -4.76 -3.84
N LEU A 106 -2.06 -3.66 -3.84
CA LEU A 106 -0.63 -3.61 -4.08
C LEU A 106 0.09 -3.15 -2.81
N ILE A 107 1.02 -3.96 -2.31
CA ILE A 107 1.77 -3.63 -1.11
C ILE A 107 3.26 -3.67 -1.44
N VAL A 108 3.96 -2.60 -1.06
CA VAL A 108 5.42 -2.56 -1.03
C VAL A 108 5.85 -2.33 0.41
N GLY A 109 6.67 -3.21 0.92
CA GLY A 109 7.15 -3.09 2.29
C GLY A 109 8.37 -3.95 2.56
N HIS A 110 8.94 -3.74 3.75
CA HIS A 110 9.92 -4.63 4.31
C HIS A 110 9.20 -5.68 5.16
N PHE A 111 9.48 -6.95 4.91
CA PHE A 111 8.90 -8.07 5.66
C PHE A 111 10.02 -8.94 6.19
N ALA A 112 9.82 -9.47 7.41
CA ALA A 112 10.74 -10.40 8.02
C ALA A 112 10.99 -11.60 7.10
N ARG A 113 12.24 -12.04 7.02
CA ARG A 113 12.64 -13.22 6.27
C ARG A 113 12.91 -14.37 7.21
N ASP A 114 12.24 -15.47 6.97
CA ASP A 114 12.39 -16.68 7.80
C ASP A 114 13.75 -17.38 7.62
N LYS A 115 14.42 -17.19 6.47
CA LYS A 115 15.67 -17.92 6.14
C LYS A 115 16.63 -17.12 5.26
N GLY A 116 17.94 -17.36 5.46
CA GLY A 116 19.02 -16.91 4.60
C GLY A 116 20.09 -16.06 5.29
N PHE A 117 21.19 -15.79 4.60
CA PHE A 117 22.32 -14.99 5.09
C PHE A 117 21.90 -13.58 5.52
N LEU A 118 20.97 -12.97 4.79
CA LEU A 118 20.42 -11.64 5.13
C LEU A 118 19.61 -11.68 6.43
N ALA A 119 18.89 -12.75 6.73
CA ALA A 119 18.19 -12.89 8.02
C ALA A 119 19.16 -12.99 9.19
N ALA A 120 20.33 -13.60 9.00
CA ALA A 120 21.39 -13.63 10.02
C ALA A 120 22.02 -12.24 10.20
N LEU A 121 22.22 -11.50 9.14
CA LEU A 121 22.74 -10.13 9.17
C LEU A 121 21.74 -9.16 9.84
N GLU A 122 20.46 -9.30 9.54
CA GLU A 122 19.38 -8.53 10.19
C GLU A 122 19.37 -8.75 11.71
N ARG A 123 19.51 -10.00 12.16
CA ARG A 123 19.60 -10.32 13.60
C ARG A 123 20.83 -9.70 14.27
N LEU A 124 21.95 -9.62 13.55
CA LEU A 124 23.19 -9.02 14.07
C LEU A 124 23.06 -7.50 14.23
N PHE A 125 22.33 -6.84 13.34
CA PHE A 125 22.10 -5.39 13.33
C PHE A 125 20.79 -4.96 14.00
N ALA A 126 19.99 -5.89 14.51
CA ALA A 126 18.73 -5.62 15.20
C ALA A 126 18.81 -4.53 16.31
N PRO A 127 19.88 -4.42 17.12
CA PRO A 127 20.00 -3.36 18.12
C PRO A 127 20.06 -1.94 17.51
N LEU A 128 20.63 -1.80 16.30
CA LEU A 128 20.69 -0.52 15.58
C LEU A 128 19.36 -0.18 14.89
N ALA A 129 18.56 -1.17 14.54
CA ALA A 129 17.27 -1.01 13.87
C ALA A 129 16.28 -0.19 14.70
N ASN A 130 16.28 -0.36 16.02
CA ASN A 130 15.45 0.40 16.95
C ASN A 130 15.77 1.90 16.98
N VAL A 131 17.00 2.30 16.65
CA VAL A 131 17.42 3.72 16.59
C VAL A 131 16.97 4.38 15.28
N ILE A 132 16.80 3.57 14.23
CA ILE A 132 16.46 4.04 12.87
C ILE A 132 14.94 3.89 12.59
N GLY A 133 14.16 3.31 13.54
CA GLY A 133 12.74 3.00 13.35
C GLY A 133 12.49 1.86 12.36
N TRP A 134 13.45 0.99 12.15
CA TRP A 134 13.38 -0.13 11.23
C TRP A 134 12.80 -1.36 11.93
N HIS A 135 11.52 -1.65 11.69
CA HIS A 135 10.88 -2.87 12.18
C HIS A 135 11.05 -3.99 11.14
N SER A 136 12.12 -4.76 11.29
CA SER A 136 12.43 -5.90 10.40
C SER A 136 11.68 -7.19 10.77
N ASP A 137 10.85 -7.17 11.80
CA ASP A 137 10.14 -8.30 12.38
C ASP A 137 8.69 -8.44 11.91
N PHE A 138 8.24 -7.59 10.99
CA PHE A 138 6.87 -7.65 10.48
C PHE A 138 6.66 -8.87 9.57
N GLU A 139 5.90 -9.84 10.06
CA GLU A 139 5.61 -11.07 9.33
C GLU A 139 4.60 -10.84 8.20
N LEU A 140 4.95 -11.29 6.99
CA LEU A 140 4.08 -11.23 5.83
C LEU A 140 2.74 -11.96 6.07
N GLY A 141 2.75 -13.04 6.88
CA GLY A 141 1.57 -13.82 7.23
C GLY A 141 0.44 -13.00 7.85
N ARG A 142 0.75 -11.93 8.57
CA ARG A 142 -0.25 -11.05 9.20
C ARG A 142 -1.19 -10.38 8.20
N ILE A 143 -0.72 -10.12 6.98
CA ILE A 143 -1.49 -9.40 5.95
C ILE A 143 -2.06 -10.32 4.86
N LEU A 144 -1.86 -11.62 4.99
CA LEU A 144 -2.40 -12.62 4.05
C LEU A 144 -3.74 -13.22 4.49
N GLY A 145 -4.25 -12.84 5.67
CA GLY A 145 -5.44 -13.46 6.29
C GLY A 145 -6.79 -13.03 5.70
N VAL A 146 -6.83 -12.03 4.83
CA VAL A 146 -8.10 -11.54 4.27
C VAL A 146 -8.62 -12.49 3.20
N ARG A 147 -9.70 -13.21 3.50
CA ARG A 147 -10.26 -14.28 2.65
C ARG A 147 -10.68 -13.82 1.24
N SER A 148 -11.02 -12.55 1.08
CA SER A 148 -11.44 -11.99 -0.21
C SER A 148 -10.26 -11.58 -1.10
N LEU A 149 -9.02 -11.69 -0.62
CA LEU A 149 -7.80 -11.33 -1.35
C LEU A 149 -6.99 -12.58 -1.67
N GLU A 150 -6.72 -12.80 -2.93
CA GLU A 150 -5.85 -13.89 -3.42
C GLU A 150 -4.49 -13.34 -3.81
N VAL A 151 -3.41 -13.98 -3.33
CA VAL A 151 -2.04 -13.61 -3.72
C VAL A 151 -1.81 -14.02 -5.18
N ILE A 152 -1.61 -13.02 -6.03
CA ILE A 152 -1.28 -13.24 -7.45
C ILE A 152 0.22 -13.33 -7.64
N ARG A 153 0.98 -12.50 -6.93
CA ARG A 153 2.42 -12.46 -7.10
C ARG A 153 3.12 -11.85 -5.89
N THR A 154 4.26 -12.41 -5.57
CA THR A 154 5.21 -11.85 -4.60
C THR A 154 6.57 -11.73 -5.27
N MET A 155 7.17 -10.55 -5.23
CA MET A 155 8.45 -10.27 -5.90
C MET A 155 9.39 -9.54 -4.97
N PRO A 156 10.66 -9.97 -4.85
CA PRO A 156 11.69 -9.18 -4.20
C PRO A 156 12.00 -7.93 -5.02
N MET A 157 12.22 -6.81 -4.34
CA MET A 157 12.58 -5.53 -4.98
C MET A 157 13.96 -5.05 -4.56
N PRO A 158 14.65 -4.30 -5.44
CA PRO A 158 15.94 -3.69 -5.11
C PRO A 158 15.85 -2.71 -3.92
N PRO A 159 16.99 -2.45 -3.24
CA PRO A 159 18.27 -3.11 -3.40
C PRO A 159 18.28 -4.48 -2.70
N PHE A 160 19.01 -5.44 -3.24
CA PHE A 160 19.25 -6.79 -2.65
C PHE A 160 17.99 -7.59 -2.26
N GLY A 161 16.80 -7.22 -2.79
CA GLY A 161 15.53 -7.84 -2.42
C GLY A 161 15.07 -7.52 -0.99
N ILE A 162 15.55 -6.44 -0.38
CA ILE A 162 15.16 -6.02 0.98
C ILE A 162 13.66 -5.73 1.05
N PHE A 163 13.09 -5.16 0.01
CA PHE A 163 11.67 -4.92 -0.08
C PHE A 163 10.96 -6.06 -0.83
N THR A 164 9.70 -6.22 -0.51
CA THR A 164 8.82 -7.15 -1.21
C THR A 164 7.68 -6.37 -1.85
N PHE A 165 7.40 -6.68 -3.10
CA PHE A 165 6.21 -6.24 -3.79
C PHE A 165 5.21 -7.39 -3.81
N LEU A 166 4.10 -7.20 -3.11
CA LEU A 166 2.98 -8.14 -3.03
C LEU A 166 1.82 -7.62 -3.85
N ILE A 167 1.29 -8.47 -4.72
CA ILE A 167 0.10 -8.21 -5.52
C ILE A 167 -0.97 -9.20 -5.09
N GLN A 168 -2.09 -8.67 -4.62
CA GLN A 168 -3.28 -9.46 -4.31
C GLN A 168 -4.43 -8.99 -5.21
N ARG A 169 -5.32 -9.91 -5.56
CA ARG A 169 -6.55 -9.61 -6.30
C ARG A 169 -7.76 -9.88 -5.43
N LYS A 170 -8.70 -8.97 -5.42
CA LYS A 170 -9.99 -9.22 -4.79
C LYS A 170 -10.79 -10.20 -5.62
N ALA A 171 -11.27 -11.26 -4.98
CA ALA A 171 -12.15 -12.23 -5.63
C ALA A 171 -13.33 -11.53 -6.30
N GLU A 172 -13.72 -11.99 -7.47
CA GLU A 172 -14.95 -11.53 -8.11
C GLU A 172 -16.15 -11.89 -7.22
N ALA A 173 -17.14 -11.02 -7.17
CA ALA A 173 -18.39 -11.37 -6.53
C ALA A 173 -18.92 -12.64 -7.23
N ALA A 174 -19.19 -13.70 -6.46
CA ALA A 174 -19.83 -14.87 -7.02
C ALA A 174 -21.03 -14.39 -7.84
N ARG A 175 -21.04 -14.68 -9.15
CA ARG A 175 -22.23 -14.41 -9.96
C ARG A 175 -23.37 -15.10 -9.26
N ALA A 176 -24.32 -14.31 -8.71
CA ALA A 176 -25.56 -14.87 -8.20
C ALA A 176 -26.12 -15.71 -9.34
N ALA A 177 -26.17 -17.01 -9.11
CA ALA A 177 -26.74 -17.95 -10.07
C ALA A 177 -28.17 -17.48 -10.32
N ALA A 178 -28.41 -17.06 -11.55
CA ALA A 178 -29.74 -16.74 -12.04
C ALA A 178 -30.57 -18.02 -12.20
#